data_e18974c47beb53ab02f95df1f32a6469
#
_entry.id   e18974c47beb53ab02f95df1f32a6469
#
_cell.length_a   1.000
_cell.length_b   1.000
_cell.length_c   1.000
_cell.angle_alpha   90.00
_cell.angle_beta   90.00
_cell.angle_gamma   90.00
#
_symmetry.space_group_name_H-M   'P 1'
#
loop_
_entity.id
_entity.type
_entity.pdbx_description
1 polymer ?
#
loop_
_entity_poly.entity_id
_entity_poly.type
_entity_poly.pdbx_seq_one_letter_code
_entity_poly.pdbx_strand_id
1 'polypeptide(L)'
;MIKFNRQFEPQNIKLLIFDLDGTLVDSRLDLVNSVNAMLRHFARPELPAAVIATYVGDGAPMLVRRALGDPKDQHSVKEALEYFLAYYRAHKLDHTHLYEGVKEALAAIRTPQNGLQRQMAVLSNKPVNPSRAIIDALGLREFFISVYGGNSFATKKPDPLGAKAILEETGSRPEETLMIGDSSNDILTGRNAGVWTCGVTYGFAPHTLCEAPPDVVVDLPRELAVLFT
;
A
#
# COMPACT_ATOMS: atom_id res chain seq x y z
N MET A 1 -14.01 8.26 -12.06
CA MET A 1 -15.13 7.44 -12.65
C MET A 1 -14.73 5.98 -12.58
N ILE A 2 -15.60 5.10 -12.08
CA ILE A 2 -15.32 3.64 -11.99
C ILE A 2 -15.24 3.05 -13.40
N LYS A 3 -14.13 2.36 -13.70
CA LYS A 3 -13.93 1.72 -14.99
C LYS A 3 -13.67 0.22 -14.78
N PHE A 4 -14.54 -0.63 -15.32
CA PHE A 4 -14.36 -2.08 -15.32
C PHE A 4 -13.59 -2.52 -16.59
N ASN A 5 -12.47 -3.18 -16.40
CA ASN A 5 -11.71 -3.86 -17.46
C ASN A 5 -12.13 -5.33 -17.57
N ARG A 6 -12.57 -5.94 -16.45
CA ARG A 6 -13.22 -7.24 -16.37
C ARG A 6 -14.45 -7.12 -15.50
N GLN A 7 -15.52 -7.80 -15.88
CA GLN A 7 -16.72 -7.84 -15.04
C GLN A 7 -16.55 -8.83 -13.89
N PHE A 8 -16.85 -8.38 -12.70
CA PHE A 8 -17.02 -9.19 -11.50
C PHE A 8 -18.22 -8.64 -10.73
N GLU A 9 -18.69 -9.40 -9.77
CA GLU A 9 -19.87 -9.06 -8.98
C GLU A 9 -19.43 -8.46 -7.63
N PRO A 10 -19.39 -7.13 -7.46
CA PRO A 10 -18.91 -6.49 -6.23
C PRO A 10 -19.69 -6.94 -4.98
N GLN A 11 -20.98 -7.29 -5.13
CA GLN A 11 -21.81 -7.81 -4.04
C GLN A 11 -21.32 -9.15 -3.50
N ASN A 12 -20.52 -9.92 -4.25
CA ASN A 12 -19.96 -11.20 -3.80
C ASN A 12 -18.64 -11.03 -3.04
N ILE A 13 -18.05 -9.83 -3.05
CA ILE A 13 -16.79 -9.55 -2.35
C ILE A 13 -17.04 -9.48 -0.84
N LYS A 14 -16.33 -10.34 -0.08
CA LYS A 14 -16.37 -10.46 1.38
C LYS A 14 -15.12 -9.93 2.07
N LEU A 15 -13.98 -9.98 1.36
CA LEU A 15 -12.69 -9.52 1.87
C LEU A 15 -12.09 -8.47 0.95
N LEU A 16 -11.62 -7.36 1.54
CA LEU A 16 -10.82 -6.36 0.84
C LEU A 16 -9.43 -6.28 1.47
N ILE A 17 -8.40 -6.38 0.64
CA ILE A 17 -7.00 -6.25 1.04
C ILE A 17 -6.49 -4.94 0.45
N PHE A 18 -6.11 -4.01 1.31
CA PHE A 18 -5.63 -2.69 0.91
C PHE A 18 -4.11 -2.60 0.99
N ASP A 19 -3.48 -1.96 0.02
CA ASP A 19 -2.18 -1.36 0.27
C ASP A 19 -2.32 -0.12 1.18
N LEU A 20 -1.20 0.39 1.67
CA LEU A 20 -1.16 1.53 2.58
C LEU A 20 -0.70 2.81 1.88
N ASP A 21 0.58 2.88 1.49
CA ASP A 21 1.20 4.07 0.93
C ASP A 21 0.74 4.30 -0.52
N GLY A 22 0.11 5.43 -0.81
CA GLY A 22 -0.47 5.70 -2.14
C GLY A 22 -1.90 5.17 -2.32
N THR A 23 -2.42 4.41 -1.36
CA THR A 23 -3.77 3.84 -1.43
C THR A 23 -4.67 4.38 -0.32
N LEU A 24 -4.29 4.20 0.93
CA LEU A 24 -5.02 4.73 2.10
C LEU A 24 -4.46 6.08 2.55
N VAL A 25 -3.14 6.24 2.46
CA VAL A 25 -2.43 7.42 2.99
C VAL A 25 -1.51 8.05 1.93
N ASP A 26 -1.41 9.38 1.97
CA ASP A 26 -0.31 10.10 1.34
C ASP A 26 0.82 10.30 2.36
N SER A 27 1.83 9.46 2.28
CA SER A 27 3.05 9.51 3.08
C SER A 27 4.26 10.05 2.30
N ARG A 28 4.03 10.58 1.10
CA ARG A 28 5.08 10.96 0.15
C ARG A 28 6.07 11.94 0.73
N LEU A 29 5.57 13.00 1.38
CA LEU A 29 6.45 14.06 1.88
C LEU A 29 7.36 13.57 3.01
N ASP A 30 6.84 12.73 3.91
CA ASP A 30 7.65 12.17 5.00
C ASP A 30 8.71 11.17 4.49
N LEU A 31 8.39 10.40 3.45
CA LEU A 31 9.36 9.54 2.77
C LEU A 31 10.45 10.36 2.08
N VAL A 32 10.08 11.42 1.34
CA VAL A 32 11.02 12.32 0.67
C VAL A 32 11.94 12.99 1.68
N ASN A 33 11.40 13.54 2.75
CA ASN A 33 12.16 14.18 3.81
C ASN A 33 13.15 13.22 4.47
N SER A 34 12.71 11.97 4.71
CA SER A 34 13.55 10.94 5.33
C SER A 34 14.69 10.47 4.41
N VAL A 35 14.43 10.32 3.11
CA VAL A 35 15.48 10.01 2.12
C VAL A 35 16.49 11.16 2.05
N ASN A 36 16.03 12.39 1.97
CA ASN A 36 16.94 13.55 1.88
C ASN A 36 17.70 13.79 3.18
N ALA A 37 17.11 13.53 4.35
CA ALA A 37 17.83 13.54 5.63
C ALA A 37 18.95 12.49 5.65
N MET A 38 18.69 11.29 5.17
CA MET A 38 19.68 10.23 5.01
C MET A 38 20.80 10.67 4.04
N LEU A 39 20.47 11.19 2.87
CA LEU A 39 21.45 11.64 1.88
C LEU A 39 22.36 12.73 2.46
N ARG A 40 21.81 13.74 3.16
CA ARG A 40 22.60 14.77 3.87
C ARG A 40 23.54 14.17 4.89
N HIS A 41 23.07 13.21 5.69
CA HIS A 41 23.89 12.55 6.71
C HIS A 41 25.15 11.88 6.11
N PHE A 42 25.00 11.29 4.93
CA PHE A 42 26.10 10.63 4.21
C PHE A 42 26.82 11.59 3.22
N ALA A 43 26.69 12.91 3.41
CA ALA A 43 27.31 13.95 2.57
C ALA A 43 27.02 13.77 1.06
N ARG A 44 25.81 13.31 0.72
CA ARG A 44 25.36 13.16 -0.66
C ARG A 44 24.36 14.26 -1.01
N PRO A 45 24.26 14.66 -2.29
CA PRO A 45 23.29 15.64 -2.75
C PRO A 45 21.86 15.12 -2.54
N GLU A 46 20.95 16.03 -2.18
CA GLU A 46 19.52 15.71 -2.10
C GLU A 46 18.95 15.40 -3.48
N LEU A 47 17.91 14.58 -3.48
CA LEU A 47 17.16 14.23 -4.68
C LEU A 47 15.82 14.98 -4.73
N PRO A 48 15.36 15.37 -5.94
CA PRO A 48 14.03 15.95 -6.12
C PRO A 48 12.93 14.99 -5.63
N ALA A 49 11.88 15.54 -5.06
CA ALA A 49 10.73 14.75 -4.56
C ALA A 49 10.12 13.84 -5.65
N ALA A 50 10.03 14.32 -6.89
CA ALA A 50 9.53 13.56 -8.02
C ALA A 50 10.38 12.31 -8.33
N VAL A 51 11.70 12.39 -8.14
CA VAL A 51 12.62 11.26 -8.32
C VAL A 51 12.43 10.24 -7.18
N ILE A 52 12.41 10.70 -5.92
CA ILE A 52 12.21 9.81 -4.78
C ILE A 52 10.87 9.10 -4.86
N ALA A 53 9.82 9.77 -5.33
CA ALA A 53 8.49 9.18 -5.50
C ALA A 53 8.50 7.94 -6.42
N THR A 54 9.34 7.93 -7.47
CA THR A 54 9.47 6.77 -8.37
C THR A 54 10.17 5.57 -7.72
N TYR A 55 10.81 5.74 -6.57
CA TYR A 55 11.52 4.67 -5.85
C TYR A 55 10.64 3.97 -4.82
N VAL A 56 9.47 4.54 -4.51
CA VAL A 56 8.54 4.00 -3.53
C VAL A 56 7.77 2.81 -4.12
N GLY A 57 7.41 1.83 -3.27
CA GLY A 57 6.60 0.65 -3.65
C GLY A 57 7.28 -0.68 -3.36
N ASP A 58 8.62 -0.76 -3.45
CA ASP A 58 9.38 -2.01 -3.22
C ASP A 58 9.93 -2.14 -1.78
N GLY A 59 9.50 -1.26 -0.88
CA GLY A 59 9.90 -1.21 0.52
C GLY A 59 11.20 -0.45 0.78
N ALA A 60 11.48 -0.16 2.05
CA ALA A 60 12.57 0.72 2.49
C ALA A 60 13.97 0.32 1.99
N PRO A 61 14.36 -0.97 1.95
CA PRO A 61 15.68 -1.34 1.44
C PRO A 61 15.93 -0.92 -0.02
N MET A 62 14.91 -1.10 -0.89
CA MET A 62 15.01 -0.73 -2.30
C MET A 62 14.95 0.79 -2.49
N LEU A 63 14.11 1.48 -1.73
CA LEU A 63 14.05 2.94 -1.72
C LEU A 63 15.42 3.55 -1.39
N VAL A 64 16.04 3.12 -0.31
CA VAL A 64 17.36 3.59 0.12
C VAL A 64 18.45 3.25 -0.90
N ARG A 65 18.45 2.02 -1.42
CA ARG A 65 19.41 1.57 -2.41
C ARG A 65 19.37 2.41 -3.69
N ARG A 66 18.17 2.66 -4.21
CA ARG A 66 17.95 3.52 -5.39
C ARG A 66 18.37 4.96 -5.13
N ALA A 67 18.04 5.50 -3.95
CA ALA A 67 18.44 6.86 -3.57
C ALA A 67 19.96 7.04 -3.48
N LEU A 68 20.70 5.99 -3.14
CA LEU A 68 22.17 5.96 -3.13
C LEU A 68 22.78 5.77 -4.52
N GLY A 69 22.00 5.55 -5.57
CA GLY A 69 22.47 5.27 -6.93
C GLY A 69 22.91 3.81 -7.15
N ASP A 70 22.27 2.89 -6.44
CA ASP A 70 22.48 1.43 -6.54
C ASP A 70 23.93 0.98 -6.31
N PRO A 71 24.58 1.36 -5.21
CA PRO A 71 25.98 1.03 -4.95
C PRO A 71 26.18 -0.47 -4.79
N LYS A 72 27.38 -0.95 -5.17
CA LYS A 72 27.78 -2.37 -4.98
C LYS A 72 28.12 -2.68 -3.53
N ASP A 73 28.52 -1.67 -2.76
CA ASP A 73 28.87 -1.81 -1.35
C ASP A 73 27.62 -2.01 -0.49
N GLN A 74 27.42 -3.24 -0.04
CA GLN A 74 26.30 -3.63 0.81
C GLN A 74 26.39 -3.03 2.23
N HIS A 75 27.61 -2.73 2.70
CA HIS A 75 27.80 -2.18 4.04
C HIS A 75 27.26 -0.75 4.12
N SER A 76 27.61 0.10 3.17
CA SER A 76 27.10 1.48 3.10
C SER A 76 25.58 1.53 2.91
N VAL A 77 25.01 0.59 2.13
CA VAL A 77 23.55 0.48 1.98
C VAL A 77 22.88 0.12 3.31
N LYS A 78 23.45 -0.78 4.09
CA LYS A 78 22.92 -1.20 5.39
C LYS A 78 22.93 -0.03 6.39
N GLU A 79 24.04 0.68 6.51
CA GLU A 79 24.16 1.85 7.40
C GLU A 79 23.15 2.95 7.02
N ALA A 80 23.02 3.22 5.72
CA ALA A 80 22.06 4.21 5.23
C ALA A 80 20.61 3.78 5.50
N LEU A 81 20.29 2.49 5.36
CA LEU A 81 18.97 1.96 5.69
C LEU A 81 18.68 2.09 7.19
N GLU A 82 19.65 1.80 8.05
CA GLU A 82 19.49 1.96 9.51
C GLU A 82 19.21 3.41 9.87
N TYR A 83 19.95 4.36 9.31
CA TYR A 83 19.70 5.80 9.50
C TYR A 83 18.33 6.21 8.99
N PHE A 84 17.98 5.82 7.75
CA PHE A 84 16.67 6.12 7.16
C PHE A 84 15.53 5.61 8.06
N LEU A 85 15.61 4.36 8.50
CA LEU A 85 14.56 3.76 9.34
C LEU A 85 14.45 4.44 10.71
N ALA A 86 15.57 4.87 11.29
CA ALA A 86 15.58 5.61 12.55
C ALA A 86 14.92 6.99 12.37
N TYR A 87 15.31 7.73 11.34
CA TYR A 87 14.74 9.03 11.02
C TYR A 87 13.25 8.93 10.68
N TYR A 88 12.88 8.02 9.77
CA TYR A 88 11.50 7.82 9.38
C TYR A 88 10.60 7.42 10.56
N ARG A 89 11.11 6.63 11.50
CA ARG A 89 10.37 6.26 12.72
C ARG A 89 9.94 7.49 13.51
N ALA A 90 10.78 8.50 13.62
CA ALA A 90 10.48 9.74 14.33
C ALA A 90 9.54 10.65 13.55
N HIS A 91 9.67 10.69 12.21
CA HIS A 91 9.07 11.71 11.33
C HIS A 91 7.95 11.18 10.41
N LYS A 92 7.52 9.93 10.54
CA LYS A 92 6.54 9.28 9.64
C LYS A 92 5.11 9.84 9.68
N LEU A 93 4.84 10.78 10.58
CA LEU A 93 3.52 11.39 10.79
C LEU A 93 3.60 12.93 10.81
N ASP A 94 4.71 13.50 10.35
CA ASP A 94 4.84 14.97 10.31
C ASP A 94 3.90 15.55 9.22
N HIS A 95 3.72 14.83 8.12
CA HIS A 95 2.88 15.23 6.98
C HIS A 95 1.98 14.12 6.46
N THR A 96 2.18 12.88 6.89
CA THR A 96 1.37 11.73 6.44
C THR A 96 -0.08 11.92 6.86
N HIS A 97 -0.98 11.82 5.91
CA HIS A 97 -2.43 11.98 6.10
C HIS A 97 -3.22 11.01 5.23
N LEU A 98 -4.52 10.85 5.52
CA LEU A 98 -5.43 10.08 4.68
C LEU A 98 -5.69 10.81 3.36
N TYR A 99 -5.84 10.06 2.27
CA TYR A 99 -6.50 10.65 1.11
C TYR A 99 -7.93 11.04 1.46
N GLU A 100 -8.39 12.16 0.89
CA GLU A 100 -9.75 12.66 1.13
C GLU A 100 -10.81 11.62 0.75
N GLY A 101 -11.72 11.33 1.68
CA GLY A 101 -12.80 10.37 1.50
C GLY A 101 -12.45 8.92 1.83
N VAL A 102 -11.20 8.59 2.22
CA VAL A 102 -10.81 7.22 2.60
C VAL A 102 -11.58 6.74 3.82
N LYS A 103 -11.64 7.54 4.88
CA LYS A 103 -12.29 7.12 6.13
C LYS A 103 -13.79 6.88 5.93
N GLU A 104 -14.42 7.73 5.17
CA GLU A 104 -15.83 7.63 4.80
C GLU A 104 -16.08 6.39 3.92
N ALA A 105 -15.19 6.11 2.98
CA ALA A 105 -15.29 4.92 2.13
C ALA A 105 -15.15 3.63 2.96
N LEU A 106 -14.17 3.56 3.87
CA LEU A 106 -14.00 2.40 4.75
C LEU A 106 -15.21 2.20 5.67
N ALA A 107 -15.79 3.29 6.22
CA ALA A 107 -16.98 3.23 7.05
C ALA A 107 -18.20 2.70 6.26
N ALA A 108 -18.39 3.18 5.03
CA ALA A 108 -19.46 2.71 4.15
C ALA A 108 -19.31 1.22 3.78
N ILE A 109 -18.08 0.79 3.43
CA ILE A 109 -17.77 -0.61 3.10
C ILE A 109 -18.00 -1.54 4.31
N ARG A 110 -17.66 -1.08 5.52
CA ARG A 110 -17.84 -1.84 6.77
C ARG A 110 -19.31 -2.00 7.15
N THR A 111 -20.17 -1.06 6.75
CA THR A 111 -21.60 -1.12 7.04
C THR A 111 -22.22 -2.33 6.33
N PRO A 112 -22.90 -3.25 7.04
CA PRO A 112 -23.50 -4.41 6.43
C PRO A 112 -24.51 -4.02 5.34
N GLN A 113 -24.41 -4.66 4.18
CA GLN A 113 -25.30 -4.46 3.06
C GLN A 113 -25.88 -5.82 2.64
N ASN A 114 -27.20 -5.88 2.52
CA ASN A 114 -27.91 -7.12 2.19
C ASN A 114 -27.53 -8.29 3.12
N GLY A 115 -27.22 -8.01 4.40
CA GLY A 115 -26.78 -9.00 5.37
C GLY A 115 -25.32 -9.43 5.27
N LEU A 116 -24.54 -8.89 4.33
CA LEU A 116 -23.11 -9.14 4.18
C LEU A 116 -22.30 -8.07 4.89
N GLN A 117 -21.50 -8.48 5.87
CA GLN A 117 -20.46 -7.65 6.48
C GLN A 117 -19.10 -8.01 5.87
N ARG A 118 -18.44 -7.01 5.28
CA ARG A 118 -17.13 -7.19 4.65
C ARG A 118 -16.01 -7.08 5.66
N GLN A 119 -15.00 -7.93 5.51
CA GLN A 119 -13.75 -7.86 6.25
C GLN A 119 -12.72 -7.05 5.45
N MET A 120 -11.84 -6.35 6.16
CA MET A 120 -10.78 -5.55 5.55
C MET A 120 -9.45 -5.84 6.23
N ALA A 121 -8.39 -5.96 5.43
CA ALA A 121 -7.01 -6.15 5.89
C ALA A 121 -6.06 -5.21 5.15
N VAL A 122 -4.88 -4.96 5.72
CA VAL A 122 -3.81 -4.20 5.06
C VAL A 122 -2.63 -5.12 4.75
N LEU A 123 -2.12 -5.04 3.51
CA LEU A 123 -0.92 -5.72 3.05
C LEU A 123 -0.01 -4.74 2.32
N SER A 124 1.09 -4.32 2.94
CA SER A 124 2.02 -3.33 2.38
C SER A 124 3.46 -3.83 2.33
N ASN A 125 4.26 -3.30 1.39
CA ASN A 125 5.71 -3.49 1.35
C ASN A 125 6.47 -2.63 2.38
N LYS A 126 5.78 -1.66 2.99
CA LYS A 126 6.29 -0.91 4.15
C LYS A 126 6.48 -1.82 5.36
N PRO A 127 7.52 -1.66 6.20
CA PRO A 127 7.67 -2.46 7.41
C PRO A 127 6.43 -2.39 8.32
N VAL A 128 6.10 -3.49 9.01
CA VAL A 128 4.85 -3.64 9.77
C VAL A 128 4.70 -2.62 10.90
N ASN A 129 5.78 -2.32 11.64
CA ASN A 129 5.70 -1.41 12.79
C ASN A 129 5.31 0.03 12.37
N PRO A 130 5.96 0.70 11.40
CA PRO A 130 5.49 1.98 10.91
C PRO A 130 4.11 1.92 10.27
N SER A 131 3.74 0.82 9.60
CA SER A 131 2.40 0.65 9.03
C SER A 131 1.31 0.68 10.10
N ARG A 132 1.48 -0.11 11.18
CA ARG A 132 0.55 -0.12 12.32
C ARG A 132 0.48 1.24 13.01
N ALA A 133 1.64 1.87 13.25
CA ALA A 133 1.67 3.18 13.89
C ALA A 133 0.91 4.26 13.09
N ILE A 134 1.00 4.24 11.76
CA ILE A 134 0.25 5.16 10.88
C ILE A 134 -1.25 4.85 10.94
N ILE A 135 -1.64 3.58 10.82
CA ILE A 135 -3.03 3.12 10.92
C ILE A 135 -3.67 3.55 12.25
N ASP A 136 -2.96 3.36 13.36
CA ASP A 136 -3.42 3.72 14.70
C ASP A 136 -3.56 5.24 14.85
N ALA A 137 -2.53 6.01 14.47
CA ALA A 137 -2.51 7.47 14.61
C ALA A 137 -3.58 8.17 13.77
N LEU A 138 -3.91 7.62 12.58
CA LEU A 138 -4.94 8.16 11.69
C LEU A 138 -6.36 7.62 12.01
N GLY A 139 -6.50 6.84 13.09
CA GLY A 139 -7.80 6.34 13.56
C GLY A 139 -8.44 5.32 12.61
N LEU A 140 -7.63 4.48 11.96
CA LEU A 140 -8.11 3.45 11.04
C LEU A 140 -8.10 2.04 11.64
N ARG A 141 -7.55 1.86 12.86
CA ARG A 141 -7.33 0.53 13.46
C ARG A 141 -8.60 -0.33 13.51
N GLU A 142 -9.73 0.29 13.79
CA GLU A 142 -11.01 -0.40 13.93
C GLU A 142 -11.56 -0.99 12.61
N PHE A 143 -11.09 -0.53 11.46
CA PHE A 143 -11.56 -1.01 10.15
C PHE A 143 -10.90 -2.32 9.74
N PHE A 144 -9.70 -2.62 10.24
CA PHE A 144 -8.88 -3.71 9.75
C PHE A 144 -8.77 -4.85 10.77
N ILE A 145 -9.04 -6.06 10.30
CA ILE A 145 -8.85 -7.29 11.09
C ILE A 145 -7.37 -7.59 11.29
N SER A 146 -6.53 -7.31 10.27
CA SER A 146 -5.09 -7.50 10.30
C SER A 146 -4.34 -6.44 9.50
N VAL A 147 -3.09 -6.15 9.93
CA VAL A 147 -2.17 -5.23 9.25
C VAL A 147 -0.82 -5.93 9.11
N TYR A 148 -0.44 -6.22 7.87
CA TYR A 148 0.81 -6.86 7.48
C TYR A 148 1.71 -5.91 6.71
N GLY A 149 2.99 -5.96 7.00
CA GLY A 149 4.02 -5.18 6.35
C GLY A 149 5.04 -6.05 5.63
N GLY A 150 5.96 -5.43 4.91
CA GLY A 150 6.95 -6.09 4.07
C GLY A 150 7.95 -7.01 4.78
N ASN A 151 7.92 -7.06 6.11
CA ASN A 151 8.69 -7.99 6.95
C ASN A 151 7.80 -8.94 7.76
N SER A 152 6.51 -9.06 7.43
CA SER A 152 5.59 -9.98 8.09
C SER A 152 5.70 -11.40 7.55
N PHE A 153 6.18 -11.56 6.32
CA PHE A 153 6.33 -12.83 5.62
C PHE A 153 7.73 -12.98 5.03
N ALA A 154 8.07 -14.17 4.54
CA ALA A 154 9.36 -14.44 3.90
C ALA A 154 9.56 -13.65 2.60
N THR A 155 8.48 -13.37 1.90
CA THR A 155 8.43 -12.59 0.67
C THR A 155 7.47 -11.41 0.82
N LYS A 156 7.50 -10.48 -0.11
CA LYS A 156 6.63 -9.29 -0.17
C LYS A 156 6.03 -9.13 -1.56
N LYS A 157 5.07 -8.22 -1.72
CA LYS A 157 4.45 -7.92 -3.00
C LYS A 157 5.52 -7.68 -4.08
N PRO A 158 5.40 -8.26 -5.28
CA PRO A 158 4.22 -8.91 -5.87
C PRO A 158 4.08 -10.42 -5.59
N ASP A 159 4.87 -11.02 -4.68
CA ASP A 159 4.68 -12.41 -4.28
C ASP A 159 3.33 -12.56 -3.55
N PRO A 160 2.53 -13.63 -3.85
CA PRO A 160 1.19 -13.78 -3.30
C PRO A 160 1.15 -14.28 -1.85
N LEU A 161 2.28 -14.60 -1.22
CA LEU A 161 2.32 -15.24 0.09
C LEU A 161 1.52 -14.48 1.15
N GLY A 162 1.67 -13.15 1.21
CA GLY A 162 0.93 -12.33 2.17
C GLY A 162 -0.57 -12.32 1.91
N ALA A 163 -0.99 -12.21 0.65
CA ALA A 163 -2.42 -12.26 0.28
C ALA A 163 -3.02 -13.65 0.59
N LYS A 164 -2.32 -14.74 0.27
CA LYS A 164 -2.76 -16.10 0.59
C LYS A 164 -2.88 -16.36 2.09
N ALA A 165 -1.95 -15.84 2.89
CA ALA A 165 -2.03 -15.93 4.35
C ALA A 165 -3.26 -15.21 4.91
N ILE A 166 -3.64 -14.06 4.35
CA ILE A 166 -4.87 -13.33 4.73
C ILE A 166 -6.12 -14.13 4.31
N LEU A 167 -6.12 -14.76 3.13
CA LEU A 167 -7.23 -15.64 2.71
C LEU A 167 -7.41 -16.81 3.68
N GLU A 168 -6.32 -17.45 4.09
CA GLU A 168 -6.36 -18.56 5.05
C GLU A 168 -6.85 -18.10 6.43
N GLU A 169 -6.32 -16.97 6.95
CA GLU A 169 -6.73 -16.38 8.23
C GLU A 169 -8.23 -16.08 8.29
N THR A 170 -8.78 -15.57 7.18
CA THR A 170 -10.18 -15.13 7.12
C THR A 170 -11.15 -16.22 6.65
N GLY A 171 -10.64 -17.33 6.14
CA GLY A 171 -11.45 -18.35 5.46
C GLY A 171 -12.11 -17.85 4.17
N SER A 172 -11.62 -16.74 3.61
CA SER A 172 -12.17 -16.14 2.39
C SER A 172 -11.67 -16.86 1.15
N ARG A 173 -12.54 -17.00 0.14
CA ARG A 173 -12.15 -17.56 -1.15
C ARG A 173 -11.55 -16.50 -2.05
N PRO A 174 -10.63 -16.85 -2.96
CA PRO A 174 -10.03 -15.89 -3.89
C PRO A 174 -11.06 -15.10 -4.70
N GLU A 175 -12.10 -15.75 -5.22
CA GLU A 175 -13.17 -15.13 -6.01
C GLU A 175 -14.08 -14.19 -5.22
N GLU A 176 -14.01 -14.19 -3.88
CA GLU A 176 -14.74 -13.32 -2.96
C GLU A 176 -13.82 -12.23 -2.37
N THR A 177 -12.61 -12.06 -2.92
CA THR A 177 -11.59 -11.15 -2.39
C THR A 177 -11.13 -10.16 -3.44
N LEU A 178 -10.93 -8.90 -3.02
CA LEU A 178 -10.43 -7.80 -3.85
C LEU A 178 -9.14 -7.23 -3.25
N MET A 179 -8.05 -7.23 -4.03
CA MET A 179 -6.82 -6.51 -3.71
C MET A 179 -6.88 -5.10 -4.29
N ILE A 180 -6.61 -4.08 -3.47
CA ILE A 180 -6.74 -2.66 -3.82
C ILE A 180 -5.37 -1.99 -3.62
N GLY A 181 -4.87 -1.34 -4.66
CA GLY A 181 -3.59 -0.64 -4.60
C GLY A 181 -3.36 0.31 -5.77
N ASP A 182 -2.31 1.12 -5.69
CA ASP A 182 -1.98 2.16 -6.68
C ASP A 182 -0.88 1.74 -7.67
N SER A 183 -0.33 0.54 -7.54
CA SER A 183 0.83 0.09 -8.29
C SER A 183 0.66 -1.29 -8.94
N SER A 184 1.52 -1.58 -9.94
CA SER A 184 1.61 -2.92 -10.56
C SER A 184 1.93 -4.02 -9.53
N ASN A 185 2.67 -3.71 -8.44
CA ASN A 185 2.95 -4.67 -7.37
C ASN A 185 1.66 -5.19 -6.71
N ASP A 186 0.67 -4.32 -6.50
CA ASP A 186 -0.61 -4.69 -5.89
C ASP A 186 -1.42 -5.57 -6.83
N ILE A 187 -1.50 -5.16 -8.08
CA ILE A 187 -2.26 -5.88 -9.10
C ILE A 187 -1.67 -7.25 -9.35
N LEU A 188 -0.33 -7.35 -9.48
CA LEU A 188 0.35 -8.63 -9.64
C LEU A 188 0.19 -9.52 -8.40
N THR A 189 0.23 -8.95 -7.18
CA THR A 189 -0.05 -9.70 -5.95
C THR A 189 -1.45 -10.33 -6.00
N GLY A 190 -2.46 -9.53 -6.34
CA GLY A 190 -3.83 -10.01 -6.46
C GLY A 190 -3.98 -11.11 -7.51
N ARG A 191 -3.43 -10.90 -8.71
CA ARG A 191 -3.44 -11.91 -9.78
C ARG A 191 -2.74 -13.21 -9.38
N ASN A 192 -1.57 -13.10 -8.77
CA ASN A 192 -0.78 -14.26 -8.32
C ASN A 192 -1.46 -15.02 -7.17
N ALA A 193 -2.31 -14.34 -6.40
CA ALA A 193 -3.15 -14.95 -5.37
C ALA A 193 -4.49 -15.47 -5.90
N GLY A 194 -4.86 -15.16 -7.15
CA GLY A 194 -6.13 -15.54 -7.78
C GLY A 194 -7.32 -14.68 -7.35
N VAL A 195 -7.07 -13.51 -6.74
CA VAL A 195 -8.11 -12.58 -6.28
C VAL A 195 -8.38 -11.48 -7.32
N TRP A 196 -9.52 -10.80 -7.21
CA TRP A 196 -9.85 -9.62 -8.00
C TRP A 196 -8.94 -8.45 -7.65
N THR A 197 -8.77 -7.52 -8.58
CA THR A 197 -7.85 -6.39 -8.44
C THR A 197 -8.51 -5.06 -8.75
N CYS A 198 -8.28 -4.08 -7.88
CA CYS A 198 -8.70 -2.70 -8.05
C CYS A 198 -7.48 -1.77 -8.05
N GLY A 199 -7.28 -1.05 -9.15
CA GLY A 199 -6.27 -0.01 -9.24
C GLY A 199 -6.84 1.35 -8.84
N VAL A 200 -6.09 2.11 -8.01
CA VAL A 200 -6.44 3.49 -7.69
C VAL A 200 -5.50 4.45 -8.42
N THR A 201 -6.03 5.54 -9.02
CA THR A 201 -5.23 6.44 -9.85
C THR A 201 -4.69 7.67 -9.11
N TYR A 202 -5.15 7.91 -7.89
CA TYR A 202 -4.73 9.06 -7.06
C TYR A 202 -3.43 8.84 -6.26
N GLY A 203 -2.85 7.64 -6.34
CA GLY A 203 -1.70 7.22 -5.55
C GLY A 203 -0.33 7.71 -6.05
N PHE A 204 0.73 6.96 -5.70
CA PHE A 204 2.13 7.31 -6.03
C PHE A 204 2.54 6.80 -7.41
N ALA A 205 2.09 5.60 -7.77
CA ALA A 205 2.57 4.89 -8.95
C ALA A 205 1.48 4.42 -9.92
N PRO A 206 0.40 5.21 -10.17
CA PRO A 206 -0.71 4.79 -11.05
C PRO A 206 -0.25 4.57 -12.50
N HIS A 207 0.88 5.17 -12.90
CA HIS A 207 1.48 4.95 -14.22
C HIS A 207 1.91 3.50 -14.43
N THR A 208 2.20 2.74 -13.36
CA THR A 208 2.57 1.32 -13.46
C THR A 208 1.37 0.39 -13.67
N LEU A 209 0.14 0.88 -13.48
CA LEU A 209 -1.07 0.10 -13.73
C LEU A 209 -1.23 -0.30 -15.21
N CYS A 210 -0.57 0.40 -16.15
CA CYS A 210 -0.56 0.00 -17.55
C CYS A 210 0.24 -1.29 -17.78
N GLU A 211 1.24 -1.59 -16.94
CA GLU A 211 2.04 -2.82 -17.01
C GLU A 211 1.26 -4.04 -16.51
N ALA A 212 0.36 -3.81 -15.55
CA ALA A 212 -0.52 -4.82 -14.98
C ALA A 212 -1.95 -4.26 -14.86
N PRO A 213 -2.76 -4.20 -15.94
CA PRO A 213 -4.08 -3.58 -15.90
C PRO A 213 -5.00 -4.26 -14.89
N PRO A 214 -5.57 -3.55 -13.88
CA PRO A 214 -6.46 -4.15 -12.86
C PRO A 214 -7.81 -4.54 -13.46
N ASP A 215 -8.60 -5.32 -12.72
CA ASP A 215 -9.96 -5.69 -13.13
C ASP A 215 -10.91 -4.48 -13.08
N VAL A 216 -10.72 -3.59 -12.08
CA VAL A 216 -11.45 -2.33 -11.97
C VAL A 216 -10.50 -1.19 -11.60
N VAL A 217 -10.82 0.03 -12.05
CA VAL A 217 -10.07 1.26 -11.72
C VAL A 217 -11.02 2.25 -11.07
N VAL A 218 -10.54 2.94 -10.03
CA VAL A 218 -11.21 4.07 -9.38
C VAL A 218 -10.29 5.27 -9.31
N ASP A 219 -10.85 6.46 -9.53
CA ASP A 219 -10.09 7.72 -9.55
C ASP A 219 -10.13 8.46 -8.21
N LEU A 220 -11.04 8.09 -7.32
CA LEU A 220 -11.26 8.76 -6.03
C LEU A 220 -11.59 7.73 -4.95
N PRO A 221 -11.14 7.93 -3.68
CA PRO A 221 -11.44 7.00 -2.59
C PRO A 221 -12.93 6.75 -2.38
N ARG A 222 -13.79 7.77 -2.53
CA ARG A 222 -15.24 7.64 -2.40
C ARG A 222 -15.86 6.66 -3.40
N GLU A 223 -15.22 6.43 -4.55
CA GLU A 223 -15.70 5.50 -5.56
C GLU A 223 -15.56 4.04 -5.10
N LEU A 224 -14.63 3.76 -4.16
CA LEU A 224 -14.55 2.44 -3.52
C LEU A 224 -15.86 2.10 -2.78
N ALA A 225 -16.45 3.07 -2.07
CA ALA A 225 -17.74 2.84 -1.43
C ALA A 225 -18.85 2.55 -2.45
N VAL A 226 -18.88 3.29 -3.56
CA VAL A 226 -19.88 3.12 -4.63
C VAL A 226 -19.81 1.73 -5.28
N LEU A 227 -18.63 1.10 -5.34
CA LEU A 227 -18.51 -0.28 -5.84
C LEU A 227 -19.33 -1.28 -5.04
N PHE A 228 -19.61 -1.01 -3.77
CA PHE A 228 -20.23 -1.96 -2.84
C PHE A 228 -21.60 -1.53 -2.33
N THR A 229 -22.09 -0.38 -2.76
CA THR A 229 -23.45 0.12 -2.48
C THR A 229 -24.37 -0.11 -3.65
#